data_ff72562c8e728845b83e6beda9541aca
#
_entry.id   ff72562c8e728845b83e6beda9541aca
#
_cell.length_a   1.000
_cell.length_b   1.000
_cell.length_c   1.000
_cell.angle_alpha   90.00
_cell.angle_beta   90.00
_cell.angle_gamma   90.00
#
_symmetry.space_group_name_H-M   'P 1'
#
loop_
_entity.id
_entity.type
_entity.pdbx_description
1 polymer ?
#
loop_
_entity_poly.entity_id
_entity_poly.type
_entity_poly.pdbx_seq_one_letter_code
_entity_poly.pdbx_strand_id
1 'polypeptide(L)'
;TARAEGTFLSGDWRGSFEAGGFALRPMTWFQAWGWLGTTPLDAAVVMVSPPDADGRVSLGVASDLAPAVLARGVFKAAIVNPHMPRVAGPLYDLSVFDLVAQDETPLLTYEAGTLDPAFDIIKGHLQSLLTPGASLQFGLGKAGVAAVQAMEGLKGLRIHSGMVAGPLQAVLDSGALTEVVTGLAA
;
A
#
# COMPACT_ATOMS: atom_id res chain seq x y z
N THR A 1 -20.53 -8.71 -21.61
CA THR A 1 -19.58 -7.60 -21.38
C THR A 1 -19.05 -7.74 -19.97
N ALA A 2 -17.73 -7.77 -19.79
CA ALA A 2 -17.12 -7.80 -18.46
C ALA A 2 -17.47 -6.51 -17.72
N ARG A 3 -17.78 -6.63 -16.42
CA ARG A 3 -18.03 -5.49 -15.53
C ARG A 3 -16.96 -5.51 -14.44
N ALA A 4 -16.27 -4.38 -14.27
CA ALA A 4 -15.34 -4.20 -13.17
C ALA A 4 -16.09 -3.73 -11.91
N GLU A 5 -15.60 -4.14 -10.74
CA GLU A 5 -16.12 -3.74 -9.44
C GLU A 5 -14.93 -3.47 -8.50
N GLY A 6 -15.01 -2.44 -7.70
CA GLY A 6 -13.93 -2.07 -6.80
C GLY A 6 -14.39 -1.26 -5.60
N THR A 7 -13.57 -1.26 -4.55
CA THR A 7 -13.81 -0.54 -3.30
C THR A 7 -13.31 0.91 -3.35
N PHE A 8 -12.56 1.26 -4.38
CA PHE A 8 -11.95 2.56 -4.57
C PHE A 8 -12.03 2.97 -6.05
N LEU A 9 -12.29 4.25 -6.31
CA LEU A 9 -12.35 4.83 -7.64
C LEU A 9 -11.11 5.72 -7.88
N SER A 10 -10.13 5.19 -8.59
CA SER A 10 -9.01 5.98 -9.09
C SER A 10 -9.40 6.80 -10.33
N GLY A 11 -8.55 7.77 -10.70
CA GLY A 11 -8.75 8.59 -11.89
C GLY A 11 -8.90 7.76 -13.17
N ASP A 12 -8.14 6.67 -13.29
CA ASP A 12 -8.12 5.78 -14.45
C ASP A 12 -9.46 5.06 -14.68
N TRP A 13 -10.21 4.80 -13.62
CA TRP A 13 -11.51 4.13 -13.68
C TRP A 13 -12.69 5.08 -13.84
N ARG A 14 -12.46 6.41 -13.77
CA ARG A 14 -13.54 7.39 -13.81
C ARG A 14 -14.39 7.30 -15.09
N GLY A 15 -13.76 7.23 -16.26
CA GLY A 15 -14.49 7.08 -17.52
C GLY A 15 -15.29 5.80 -17.60
N SER A 16 -14.75 4.69 -17.11
CA SER A 16 -15.47 3.41 -17.02
C SER A 16 -16.66 3.47 -16.05
N PHE A 17 -16.51 4.16 -14.93
CA PHE A 17 -17.57 4.38 -13.97
C PHE A 17 -18.72 5.20 -14.56
N GLU A 18 -18.41 6.31 -15.21
CA GLU A 18 -19.39 7.19 -15.88
C GLU A 18 -20.13 6.48 -17.02
N ALA A 19 -19.45 5.57 -17.74
CA ALA A 19 -20.03 4.73 -18.77
C ALA A 19 -20.79 3.48 -18.25
N GLY A 20 -20.85 3.27 -16.92
CA GLY A 20 -21.53 2.12 -16.31
C GLY A 20 -20.77 0.79 -16.41
N GLY A 21 -19.51 0.79 -16.84
CA GLY A 21 -18.65 -0.39 -16.93
C GLY A 21 -17.93 -0.74 -15.61
N PHE A 22 -17.95 0.17 -14.65
CA PHE A 22 -17.37 -0.02 -13.32
C PHE A 22 -18.43 0.24 -12.24
N ALA A 23 -18.51 -0.64 -11.24
CA ALA A 23 -19.34 -0.46 -10.06
C ALA A 23 -18.47 -0.13 -8.85
N LEU A 24 -18.72 0.99 -8.22
CA LEU A 24 -18.08 1.36 -6.96
C LEU A 24 -18.85 0.77 -5.78
N ARG A 25 -18.15 0.06 -4.90
CA ARG A 25 -18.63 -0.42 -3.59
C ARG A 25 -17.90 0.30 -2.47
N PRO A 26 -18.36 1.46 -2.01
CA PRO A 26 -17.73 2.15 -0.90
C PRO A 26 -17.79 1.29 0.36
N MET A 27 -16.65 0.96 0.92
CA MET A 27 -16.55 0.21 2.17
C MET A 27 -15.22 0.50 2.86
N THR A 28 -15.16 0.32 4.17
CA THR A 28 -13.92 0.39 4.92
C THR A 28 -13.02 -0.81 4.57
N TRP A 29 -11.72 -0.71 4.83
CA TRP A 29 -10.77 -1.81 4.67
C TRP A 29 -11.22 -3.09 5.39
N PHE A 30 -11.72 -2.95 6.60
CA PHE A 30 -12.23 -4.08 7.38
C PHE A 30 -13.44 -4.76 6.71
N GLN A 31 -14.36 -3.96 6.17
CA GLN A 31 -15.51 -4.47 5.42
C GLN A 31 -15.07 -5.13 4.11
N ALA A 32 -14.10 -4.54 3.39
CA ALA A 32 -13.56 -5.11 2.16
C ALA A 32 -12.88 -6.46 2.41
N TRP A 33 -12.12 -6.59 3.51
CA TRP A 33 -11.53 -7.85 3.93
C TRP A 33 -12.58 -8.92 4.16
N GLY A 34 -13.61 -8.64 4.96
CA GLY A 34 -14.70 -9.56 5.22
C GLY A 34 -15.50 -9.92 3.96
N TRP A 35 -15.76 -8.96 3.10
CA TRP A 35 -16.45 -9.16 1.84
C TRP A 35 -15.65 -10.09 0.90
N LEU A 36 -14.37 -9.85 0.71
CA LEU A 36 -13.48 -10.71 -0.09
C LEU A 36 -13.36 -12.12 0.50
N GLY A 37 -13.45 -12.26 1.83
CA GLY A 37 -13.46 -13.54 2.51
C GLY A 37 -14.70 -14.40 2.21
N THR A 38 -15.82 -13.79 1.86
CA THR A 38 -17.13 -14.46 1.74
C THR A 38 -17.75 -14.38 0.35
N THR A 39 -17.40 -13.38 -0.47
CA THR A 39 -17.96 -13.24 -1.83
C THR A 39 -17.56 -14.44 -2.72
N PRO A 40 -18.43 -14.94 -3.61
CA PRO A 40 -18.04 -15.96 -4.58
C PRO A 40 -16.90 -15.45 -5.46
N LEU A 41 -15.83 -16.22 -5.55
CA LEU A 41 -14.66 -15.96 -6.40
C LEU A 41 -14.26 -17.26 -7.09
N ASP A 42 -14.00 -17.19 -8.38
CA ASP A 42 -13.48 -18.32 -9.17
C ASP A 42 -11.96 -18.31 -9.20
N ALA A 43 -11.34 -17.13 -9.22
CA ALA A 43 -9.90 -16.96 -9.28
C ALA A 43 -9.43 -15.71 -8.52
N ALA A 44 -8.16 -15.75 -8.11
CA ALA A 44 -7.42 -14.61 -7.59
C ALA A 44 -6.17 -14.38 -8.45
N VAL A 45 -5.91 -13.13 -8.83
CA VAL A 45 -4.68 -12.74 -9.55
C VAL A 45 -3.95 -11.72 -8.71
N VAL A 46 -2.68 -11.97 -8.40
CA VAL A 46 -1.85 -11.06 -7.59
C VAL A 46 -0.50 -10.84 -8.27
N MET A 47 0.05 -9.63 -8.12
CA MET A 47 1.43 -9.36 -8.52
C MET A 47 2.36 -9.64 -7.33
N VAL A 48 3.51 -10.25 -7.61
CA VAL A 48 4.47 -10.69 -6.58
C VAL A 48 5.90 -10.32 -6.98
N SER A 49 6.80 -10.27 -5.99
CA SER A 49 8.23 -10.12 -6.24
C SER A 49 8.81 -11.33 -6.96
N PRO A 50 10.02 -11.23 -7.54
CA PRO A 50 10.80 -12.40 -7.90
C PRO A 50 10.95 -13.36 -6.71
N PRO A 51 10.98 -14.68 -6.96
CA PRO A 51 11.19 -15.66 -5.91
C PRO A 51 12.59 -15.52 -5.29
N ASP A 52 12.70 -15.82 -4.01
CA ASP A 52 13.99 -15.97 -3.33
C ASP A 52 14.61 -17.36 -3.62
N ALA A 53 15.76 -17.61 -2.99
CA ALA A 53 16.48 -18.89 -3.13
C ALA A 53 15.68 -20.12 -2.68
N ASP A 54 14.66 -19.90 -1.82
CA ASP A 54 13.77 -20.96 -1.33
C ASP A 54 12.49 -21.05 -2.18
N GLY A 55 12.37 -20.28 -3.27
CA GLY A 55 11.19 -20.25 -4.13
C GLY A 55 10.01 -19.46 -3.57
N ARG A 56 10.24 -18.59 -2.57
CA ARG A 56 9.18 -17.80 -1.92
C ARG A 56 9.11 -16.39 -2.49
N VAL A 57 7.90 -15.90 -2.65
CA VAL A 57 7.58 -14.57 -3.18
C VAL A 57 6.93 -13.69 -2.12
N SER A 58 7.09 -12.37 -2.27
CA SER A 58 6.45 -11.34 -1.47
C SER A 58 5.34 -10.67 -2.28
N LEU A 59 4.25 -10.28 -1.63
CA LEU A 59 3.22 -9.43 -2.22
C LEU A 59 3.71 -7.99 -2.43
N GLY A 60 4.91 -7.67 -1.96
CA GLY A 60 5.53 -6.37 -2.15
C GLY A 60 4.70 -5.24 -1.55
N VAL A 61 4.53 -4.17 -2.32
CA VAL A 61 3.82 -2.96 -1.89
C VAL A 61 2.29 -3.08 -1.87
N ALA A 62 1.73 -4.21 -2.32
CA ALA A 62 0.28 -4.42 -2.48
C ALA A 62 -0.20 -5.63 -1.67
N SER A 63 0.15 -5.69 -0.38
CA SER A 63 -0.18 -6.82 0.50
C SER A 63 -1.47 -6.65 1.31
N ASP A 64 -2.18 -5.56 1.15
CA ASP A 64 -3.32 -5.13 1.97
C ASP A 64 -4.52 -6.10 1.97
N LEU A 65 -5.15 -6.35 0.83
CA LEU A 65 -6.32 -7.24 0.69
C LEU A 65 -5.97 -8.60 0.06
N ALA A 66 -4.82 -8.73 -0.57
CA ALA A 66 -4.41 -9.94 -1.26
C ALA A 66 -4.37 -11.18 -0.34
N PRO A 67 -3.91 -11.12 0.91
CA PRO A 67 -3.96 -12.27 1.81
C PRO A 67 -5.36 -12.84 2.02
N ALA A 68 -6.40 -11.99 2.03
CA ALA A 68 -7.79 -12.44 2.21
C ALA A 68 -8.26 -13.37 1.08
N VAL A 69 -7.83 -13.11 -0.16
CA VAL A 69 -8.18 -13.96 -1.31
C VAL A 69 -7.24 -15.13 -1.46
N LEU A 70 -5.96 -14.98 -1.13
CA LEU A 70 -4.98 -16.07 -1.20
C LEU A 70 -5.23 -17.17 -0.16
N ALA A 71 -5.86 -16.82 0.97
CA ALA A 71 -6.26 -17.81 1.98
C ALA A 71 -7.40 -18.73 1.51
N ARG A 72 -8.02 -18.45 0.37
CA ARG A 72 -9.17 -19.21 -0.14
C ARG A 72 -8.74 -20.33 -1.09
N GLY A 73 -9.60 -21.36 -1.20
CA GLY A 73 -9.42 -22.49 -2.11
C GLY A 73 -9.84 -22.18 -3.57
N VAL A 74 -9.51 -20.97 -4.08
CA VAL A 74 -9.80 -20.57 -5.45
C VAL A 74 -8.58 -20.77 -6.34
N PHE A 75 -8.76 -20.75 -7.67
CA PHE A 75 -7.64 -20.73 -8.61
C PHE A 75 -6.78 -19.48 -8.38
N LYS A 76 -5.47 -19.66 -8.25
CA LYS A 76 -4.53 -18.58 -7.94
C LYS A 76 -3.54 -18.38 -9.07
N ALA A 77 -3.44 -17.15 -9.56
CA ALA A 77 -2.42 -16.76 -10.52
C ALA A 77 -1.48 -15.72 -9.91
N ALA A 78 -0.17 -15.93 -10.07
CA ALA A 78 0.86 -14.96 -9.73
C ALA A 78 1.40 -14.30 -10.98
N ILE A 79 1.53 -12.98 -10.96
CA ILE A 79 2.30 -12.20 -11.94
C ILE A 79 3.62 -11.82 -11.25
N VAL A 80 4.71 -12.49 -11.62
CA VAL A 80 6.05 -12.17 -11.10
C VAL A 80 6.57 -10.95 -11.82
N ASN A 81 6.86 -9.89 -11.07
CA ASN A 81 7.37 -8.64 -11.62
C ASN A 81 8.72 -8.29 -10.97
N PRO A 82 9.81 -8.11 -11.76
CA PRO A 82 11.14 -7.78 -11.22
C PRO A 82 11.20 -6.41 -10.52
N HIS A 83 10.26 -5.51 -10.83
CA HIS A 83 10.16 -4.20 -10.17
C HIS A 83 9.40 -4.26 -8.83
N MET A 84 8.72 -5.38 -8.53
CA MET A 84 8.03 -5.54 -7.24
C MET A 84 9.05 -5.79 -6.14
N PRO A 85 9.22 -4.87 -5.16
CA PRO A 85 10.20 -5.06 -4.10
C PRO A 85 9.79 -6.19 -3.17
N ARG A 86 10.78 -6.87 -2.63
CA ARG A 86 10.56 -7.75 -1.49
C ARG A 86 10.46 -6.91 -0.22
N VAL A 87 9.36 -7.03 0.48
CA VAL A 87 9.13 -6.32 1.75
C VAL A 87 9.09 -7.31 2.91
N ALA A 88 9.36 -6.83 4.12
CA ALA A 88 9.18 -7.61 5.34
C ALA A 88 7.67 -7.88 5.53
N GLY A 89 7.30 -9.15 5.69
CA GLY A 89 5.90 -9.57 5.80
C GLY A 89 5.70 -11.02 5.39
N PRO A 90 4.46 -11.46 5.20
CA PRO A 90 4.15 -12.82 4.78
C PRO A 90 4.80 -13.16 3.43
N LEU A 91 5.42 -14.33 3.36
CA LEU A 91 5.97 -14.89 2.15
C LEU A 91 5.12 -16.08 1.72
N TYR A 92 4.98 -16.25 0.43
CA TYR A 92 4.21 -17.32 -0.17
C TYR A 92 5.14 -18.19 -1.01
N ASP A 93 5.04 -19.51 -0.85
CA ASP A 93 5.70 -20.43 -1.75
C ASP A 93 5.10 -20.28 -3.15
N LEU A 94 5.93 -20.24 -4.18
CA LEU A 94 5.47 -20.07 -5.55
C LEU A 94 4.58 -21.25 -5.99
N SER A 95 4.74 -22.40 -5.37
CA SER A 95 3.94 -23.60 -5.63
C SER A 95 2.47 -23.51 -5.18
N VAL A 96 2.11 -22.50 -4.38
CA VAL A 96 0.69 -22.28 -4.00
C VAL A 96 -0.14 -21.67 -5.13
N PHE A 97 0.51 -21.22 -6.21
CA PHE A 97 -0.14 -20.64 -7.36
C PHE A 97 -0.33 -21.68 -8.48
N ASP A 98 -1.54 -21.77 -8.99
CA ASP A 98 -1.91 -22.68 -10.08
C ASP A 98 -1.34 -22.19 -11.43
N LEU A 99 -1.10 -20.88 -11.57
CA LEU A 99 -0.51 -20.26 -12.75
C LEU A 99 0.52 -19.21 -12.33
N VAL A 100 1.66 -19.21 -12.99
CA VAL A 100 2.70 -18.19 -12.83
C VAL A 100 2.99 -17.58 -14.19
N ALA A 101 2.83 -16.26 -14.28
CA ALA A 101 3.19 -15.45 -15.44
C ALA A 101 4.29 -14.44 -15.04
N GLN A 102 4.95 -13.85 -16.03
CA GLN A 102 5.92 -12.80 -15.83
C GLN A 102 5.47 -11.52 -16.52
N ASP A 103 5.70 -10.39 -15.89
CA ASP A 103 5.48 -9.06 -16.45
C ASP A 103 6.57 -8.12 -15.94
N GLU A 104 7.20 -7.39 -16.85
CA GLU A 104 8.29 -6.45 -16.56
C GLU A 104 7.82 -4.98 -16.62
N THR A 105 6.51 -4.76 -16.70
CA THR A 105 5.96 -3.40 -16.70
C THR A 105 6.34 -2.68 -15.39
N PRO A 106 6.89 -1.46 -15.47
CA PRO A 106 7.20 -0.67 -14.28
C PRO A 106 5.98 -0.49 -13.39
N LEU A 107 6.21 -0.54 -12.08
CA LEU A 107 5.13 -0.31 -11.10
C LEU A 107 4.62 1.12 -11.20
N LEU A 108 3.33 1.30 -10.96
CA LEU A 108 2.74 2.62 -10.81
C LEU A 108 3.35 3.30 -9.57
N THR A 109 3.79 4.53 -9.74
CA THR A 109 4.31 5.36 -8.66
C THR A 109 3.29 6.42 -8.29
N TYR A 110 3.23 6.75 -6.99
CA TYR A 110 2.43 7.85 -6.50
C TYR A 110 3.34 9.00 -6.09
N GLU A 111 3.10 10.17 -6.66
CA GLU A 111 3.75 11.40 -6.26
C GLU A 111 2.72 12.38 -5.70
N ALA A 112 3.00 12.89 -4.52
CA ALA A 112 2.14 13.89 -3.89
C ALA A 112 2.17 15.25 -4.62
N GLY A 113 3.10 15.41 -5.56
CA GLY A 113 3.35 16.66 -6.29
C GLY A 113 3.97 17.75 -5.42
N THR A 114 4.10 18.94 -5.97
CA THR A 114 4.67 20.11 -5.26
C THR A 114 3.72 20.54 -4.15
N LEU A 115 4.30 20.81 -2.97
CA LEU A 115 3.54 21.37 -1.86
C LEU A 115 3.23 22.86 -2.13
N ASP A 116 2.01 23.26 -1.83
CA ASP A 116 1.61 24.66 -1.77
C ASP A 116 2.24 25.31 -0.52
N PRO A 117 2.63 26.59 -0.56
CA PRO A 117 3.17 27.30 0.62
C PRO A 117 2.30 27.22 1.89
N ALA A 118 0.99 27.02 1.74
CA ALA A 118 0.10 26.77 2.87
C ALA A 118 0.50 25.55 3.71
N PHE A 119 1.18 24.56 3.11
CA PHE A 119 1.66 23.40 3.84
C PHE A 119 2.86 23.68 4.72
N ASP A 120 3.62 24.76 4.48
CA ASP A 120 4.68 25.22 5.39
C ASP A 120 4.09 25.74 6.71
N ILE A 121 2.92 26.37 6.64
CA ILE A 121 2.17 26.80 7.83
C ILE A 121 1.70 25.58 8.62
N ILE A 122 1.13 24.58 7.94
CA ILE A 122 0.72 23.31 8.55
C ILE A 122 1.91 22.60 9.19
N LYS A 123 3.05 22.53 8.50
CA LYS A 123 4.30 21.98 9.03
C LYS A 123 4.70 22.67 10.32
N GLY A 124 4.68 24.02 10.35
CA GLY A 124 5.03 24.81 11.54
C GLY A 124 4.12 24.52 12.74
N HIS A 125 2.81 24.40 12.50
CA HIS A 125 1.86 24.02 13.55
C HIS A 125 2.11 22.60 14.05
N LEU A 126 2.34 21.64 13.15
CA LEU A 126 2.66 20.27 13.53
C LEU A 126 3.95 20.20 14.35
N GLN A 127 5.00 20.93 13.96
CA GLN A 127 6.25 20.98 14.71
C GLN A 127 6.05 21.48 16.16
N SER A 128 5.13 22.41 16.38
CA SER A 128 4.82 22.90 17.73
C SER A 128 4.07 21.88 18.61
N LEU A 129 3.42 20.92 18.01
CA LEU A 129 2.65 19.86 18.68
C LEU A 129 3.46 18.59 18.90
N LEU A 130 4.45 18.32 18.06
CA LEU A 130 5.25 17.11 18.11
C LEU A 130 6.33 17.20 19.19
N THR A 131 6.49 16.12 19.92
CA THR A 131 7.54 15.97 20.94
C THR A 131 8.39 14.75 20.66
N PRO A 132 9.66 14.71 21.14
CA PRO A 132 10.45 13.49 21.09
C PRO A 132 9.69 12.29 21.70
N GLY A 133 9.79 11.14 21.05
CA GLY A 133 9.07 9.92 21.46
C GLY A 133 7.60 9.84 21.02
N ALA A 134 7.09 10.83 20.28
CA ALA A 134 5.71 10.82 19.79
C ALA A 134 5.42 9.64 18.89
N SER A 135 4.18 9.16 18.94
CA SER A 135 3.63 8.20 17.98
C SER A 135 2.73 8.92 17.00
N LEU A 136 2.95 8.70 15.70
CA LEU A 136 2.26 9.42 14.65
C LEU A 136 1.56 8.46 13.68
N GLN A 137 0.37 8.87 13.25
CA GLN A 137 -0.31 8.32 12.10
C GLN A 137 -0.63 9.45 11.12
N PHE A 138 -0.40 9.23 9.85
CA PHE A 138 -0.71 10.18 8.79
C PHE A 138 -1.20 9.46 7.54
N GLY A 139 -1.96 10.17 6.72
CA GLY A 139 -2.44 9.66 5.43
C GLY A 139 -1.47 10.01 4.29
N LEU A 140 -1.78 9.48 3.11
CA LEU A 140 -1.16 9.88 1.86
C LEU A 140 -1.58 11.31 1.48
N GLY A 141 -0.79 11.91 0.58
CA GLY A 141 -1.06 13.23 0.06
C GLY A 141 -0.25 14.32 0.74
N LYS A 142 -0.49 15.55 0.32
CA LYS A 142 0.33 16.71 0.69
C LYS A 142 0.40 16.96 2.19
N ALA A 143 -0.72 16.76 2.90
CA ALA A 143 -0.74 16.90 4.37
C ALA A 143 0.13 15.85 5.06
N GLY A 144 0.16 14.62 4.55
CA GLY A 144 1.04 13.57 5.05
C GLY A 144 2.52 13.91 4.83
N VAL A 145 2.87 14.45 3.66
CA VAL A 145 4.24 14.93 3.37
C VAL A 145 4.63 16.04 4.36
N ALA A 146 3.75 17.02 4.60
CA ALA A 146 4.00 18.07 5.58
C ALA A 146 4.18 17.51 7.01
N ALA A 147 3.40 16.48 7.38
CA ALA A 147 3.55 15.80 8.66
C ALA A 147 4.93 15.11 8.78
N VAL A 148 5.38 14.42 7.73
CA VAL A 148 6.72 13.82 7.71
C VAL A 148 7.82 14.88 7.82
N GLN A 149 7.72 15.98 7.10
CA GLN A 149 8.67 17.07 7.19
C GLN A 149 8.69 17.75 8.57
N ALA A 150 7.56 17.74 9.29
CA ALA A 150 7.48 18.26 10.65
C ALA A 150 8.24 17.40 11.69
N MET A 151 8.62 16.17 11.34
CA MET A 151 9.41 15.28 12.20
C MET A 151 10.90 15.60 12.20
N GLU A 152 11.35 16.50 11.33
CA GLU A 152 12.75 16.85 11.20
C GLU A 152 13.35 17.31 12.54
N GLY A 153 14.51 16.77 12.90
CA GLY A 153 15.22 17.08 14.17
C GLY A 153 14.67 16.40 15.41
N LEU A 154 13.52 15.73 15.34
CA LEU A 154 12.98 14.96 16.47
C LEU A 154 13.66 13.60 16.59
N LYS A 155 13.54 12.97 17.75
CA LYS A 155 14.12 11.66 18.07
C LYS A 155 13.12 10.75 18.75
N GLY A 156 13.33 9.43 18.60
CA GLY A 156 12.54 8.42 19.29
C GLY A 156 11.11 8.28 18.76
N LEU A 157 10.83 8.75 17.55
CA LEU A 157 9.49 8.72 16.97
C LEU A 157 9.06 7.30 16.61
N ARG A 158 7.77 7.07 16.68
CA ARG A 158 7.11 5.84 16.24
C ARG A 158 6.08 6.18 15.17
N ILE A 159 6.08 5.43 14.11
CA ILE A 159 5.12 5.59 13.01
C ILE A 159 4.18 4.38 12.98
N HIS A 160 2.88 4.65 12.99
CA HIS A 160 1.85 3.67 12.73
C HIS A 160 0.93 4.23 11.64
N SER A 161 1.16 3.85 10.41
CA SER A 161 0.47 4.42 9.25
C SER A 161 -0.01 3.32 8.30
N GLY A 162 -1.14 3.54 7.66
CA GLY A 162 -1.66 2.63 6.63
C GLY A 162 -0.75 2.53 5.41
N MET A 163 0.08 3.53 5.16
CA MET A 163 1.08 3.53 4.09
C MET A 163 2.28 4.39 4.49
N VAL A 164 3.46 3.99 4.03
CA VAL A 164 4.68 4.80 4.10
C VAL A 164 5.12 5.16 2.68
N ALA A 165 5.67 6.35 2.51
CA ALA A 165 6.07 6.88 1.21
C ALA A 165 7.47 7.51 1.26
N GLY A 166 8.04 7.78 0.08
CA GLY A 166 9.41 8.27 -0.08
C GLY A 166 9.86 9.37 0.88
N PRO A 167 9.06 10.40 1.20
CA PRO A 167 9.46 11.43 2.16
C PRO A 167 9.87 10.90 3.55
N LEU A 168 9.37 9.75 3.97
CA LEU A 168 9.75 9.14 5.25
C LEU A 168 11.19 8.60 5.24
N GLN A 169 11.77 8.34 4.07
CA GLN A 169 13.13 7.81 3.95
C GLN A 169 14.16 8.73 4.63
N ALA A 170 14.05 10.04 4.44
CA ALA A 170 14.95 11.01 5.07
C ALA A 170 14.86 10.97 6.61
N VAL A 171 13.66 10.74 7.15
CA VAL A 171 13.45 10.60 8.60
C VAL A 171 14.04 9.29 9.13
N LEU A 172 13.91 8.20 8.37
CA LEU A 172 14.57 6.93 8.66
C LEU A 172 16.09 7.07 8.68
N ASP A 173 16.66 7.66 7.64
CA ASP A 173 18.11 7.83 7.47
C ASP A 173 18.71 8.73 8.58
N SER A 174 17.93 9.65 9.12
CA SER A 174 18.35 10.49 10.26
C SER A 174 18.44 9.75 11.61
N GLY A 175 17.96 8.50 11.67
CA GLY A 175 17.86 7.73 12.91
C GLY A 175 16.83 8.30 13.89
N ALA A 176 15.86 9.06 13.40
CA ALA A 176 14.82 9.68 14.23
C ALA A 176 13.75 8.65 14.65
N LEU A 177 13.57 7.57 13.89
CA LEU A 177 12.54 6.58 14.12
C LEU A 177 13.07 5.41 14.97
N THR A 178 12.26 4.98 15.93
CA THR A 178 12.49 3.76 16.72
C THR A 178 11.57 2.62 16.30
N GLU A 179 10.44 2.93 15.67
CA GLU A 179 9.47 1.94 15.23
C GLU A 179 8.71 2.45 14.00
N VAL A 180 8.52 1.59 13.02
CA VAL A 180 7.63 1.83 11.88
C VAL A 180 6.73 0.61 11.71
N VAL A 181 5.41 0.84 11.79
CA VAL A 181 4.38 -0.16 11.51
C VAL A 181 3.50 0.38 10.39
N THR A 182 3.33 -0.41 9.36
CA THR A 182 2.46 -0.05 8.23
C THR A 182 1.60 -1.24 7.81
N GLY A 183 0.34 -0.97 7.52
CA GLY A 183 -0.60 -1.99 7.07
C GLY A 183 -0.34 -2.51 5.65
N LEU A 184 0.35 -1.73 4.82
CA LEU A 184 0.63 -2.10 3.43
C LEU A 184 1.96 -2.85 3.23
N ALA A 185 2.83 -2.85 4.24
CA ALA A 185 4.09 -3.60 4.22
C ALA A 185 4.12 -4.70 5.29
N ALA A 186 3.01 -4.93 5.97
CA ALA A 186 2.89 -5.93 7.03
C ALA A 186 2.44 -7.27 6.49
#